data_b8f1c4361d348da86ce713e6241023ac
#
_entry.id   b8f1c4361d348da86ce713e6241023ac
#
_cell.length_a   1.000
_cell.length_b   1.000
_cell.length_c   1.000
_cell.angle_alpha   90.00
_cell.angle_beta   90.00
_cell.angle_gamma   90.00
#
_symmetry.space_group_name_H-M   'P 1'
#
loop_
_entity.id
_entity.type
_entity.pdbx_description
1 polymer ?
#
loop_
_entity_poly.entity_id
_entity_poly.type
_entity_poly.pdbx_seq_one_letter_code
_entity_poly.pdbx_strand_id
1 'polypeptide(L)'
;MHGDGDGWVISDSGAHYWGRFGAAGLLLRAPRPDGTPAVLLQHRAVWSHQGGTWGLPGGARDSHETPEQTAVREAHEEAGLLAQRLAVRATVVTAEIAGIAGTHWSYTTVVADAGELLHTVPNRESAEMRWVAEDEVADLPLHPGFAASWERLRTATALIPLGHGDERRRHLPRTLEIDAGVFVWCMPVDADQAPSQLSPRISSLLEALT
;
A
#
# COMPACT_ATOMS: atom_id res chain seq x y z
N MET A 1 -13.90 -2.50 -18.63
CA MET A 1 -13.71 -1.72 -19.91
C MET A 1 -12.21 -1.54 -20.01
N HIS A 2 -11.58 -1.89 -21.13
CA HIS A 2 -10.14 -1.63 -21.27
C HIS A 2 -9.94 -0.11 -21.31
N GLY A 3 -9.10 0.40 -20.42
CA GLY A 3 -8.73 1.80 -20.38
C GLY A 3 -7.75 2.18 -21.51
N ASP A 4 -7.50 3.46 -21.70
CA ASP A 4 -6.53 3.95 -22.68
C ASP A 4 -5.07 3.76 -22.19
N GLY A 5 -4.89 3.44 -20.92
CA GLY A 5 -3.61 3.10 -20.29
C GLY A 5 -3.07 1.72 -20.65
N ASP A 6 -3.92 0.81 -21.15
CA ASP A 6 -3.52 -0.55 -21.49
C ASP A 6 -2.48 -0.56 -22.63
N GLY A 7 -1.29 -1.05 -22.33
CA GLY A 7 -0.22 -1.18 -23.30
C GLY A 7 1.15 -1.33 -22.65
N TRP A 8 2.10 -1.83 -23.46
CA TRP A 8 3.47 -2.04 -23.02
C TRP A 8 4.35 -0.82 -23.27
N VAL A 9 5.18 -0.49 -22.32
CA VAL A 9 6.32 0.41 -22.45
C VAL A 9 7.59 -0.44 -22.44
N ILE A 10 8.51 -0.18 -23.38
CA ILE A 10 9.76 -0.90 -23.50
C ILE A 10 10.89 0.01 -22.99
N SER A 11 11.66 -0.45 -22.01
CA SER A 11 12.83 0.26 -21.52
C SER A 11 14.03 0.14 -22.47
N ASP A 12 15.06 0.94 -22.22
CA ASP A 12 16.32 0.88 -22.99
C ASP A 12 17.03 -0.47 -22.87
N SER A 13 16.79 -1.22 -21.81
CA SER A 13 17.29 -2.60 -21.62
C SER A 13 16.44 -3.65 -22.35
N GLY A 14 15.33 -3.26 -23.01
CA GLY A 14 14.40 -4.18 -23.65
C GLY A 14 13.38 -4.81 -22.69
N ALA A 15 13.36 -4.43 -21.42
CA ALA A 15 12.36 -4.91 -20.49
C ALA A 15 10.99 -4.25 -20.75
N HIS A 16 9.93 -5.03 -20.56
CA HIS A 16 8.57 -4.63 -20.86
C HIS A 16 7.82 -4.30 -19.55
N TYR A 17 7.16 -3.15 -19.51
CA TYR A 17 6.38 -2.66 -18.41
C TYR A 17 4.94 -2.39 -18.85
N TRP A 18 3.97 -2.85 -18.07
CA TRP A 18 2.55 -2.65 -18.37
C TRP A 18 2.08 -1.28 -17.91
N GLY A 19 1.32 -0.59 -18.77
CA GLY A 19 0.74 0.73 -18.52
C GLY A 19 1.43 1.85 -19.29
N ARG A 20 0.78 2.38 -20.33
CA ARG A 20 1.33 3.44 -21.20
C ARG A 20 1.67 4.72 -20.46
N PHE A 21 0.90 5.03 -19.42
CA PHE A 21 1.05 6.24 -18.61
C PHE A 21 1.62 5.94 -17.22
N GLY A 22 2.22 4.74 -17.04
CA GLY A 22 2.63 4.19 -15.77
C GLY A 22 1.58 3.25 -15.17
N ALA A 23 1.85 2.79 -13.97
CA ALA A 23 0.95 1.92 -13.22
C ALA A 23 0.89 2.34 -11.74
N ALA A 24 -0.17 1.93 -11.05
CA ALA A 24 -0.28 2.17 -9.61
C ALA A 24 -0.93 0.98 -8.90
N GLY A 25 -0.54 0.77 -7.63
CA GLY A 25 -1.12 -0.26 -6.78
C GLY A 25 -1.36 0.23 -5.36
N LEU A 26 -2.30 -0.41 -4.68
CA LEU A 26 -2.74 -0.05 -3.35
C LEU A 26 -2.03 -0.90 -2.29
N LEU A 27 -1.20 -0.29 -1.46
CA LEU A 27 -0.68 -0.88 -0.23
C LEU A 27 -1.65 -0.57 0.90
N LEU A 28 -2.61 -1.45 1.12
CA LEU A 28 -3.64 -1.27 2.14
C LEU A 28 -3.26 -1.99 3.43
N ARG A 29 -3.25 -1.25 4.54
CA ARG A 29 -3.06 -1.77 5.89
C ARG A 29 -4.34 -1.75 6.69
N ALA A 30 -4.47 -2.71 7.60
CA ALA A 30 -5.53 -2.72 8.59
C ALA A 30 -5.05 -3.36 9.89
N PRO A 31 -5.64 -2.99 11.05
CA PRO A 31 -5.29 -3.60 12.33
C PRO A 31 -5.82 -5.04 12.41
N ARG A 32 -4.98 -5.95 12.87
CA ARG A 32 -5.36 -7.27 13.36
C ARG A 32 -6.03 -7.14 14.74
N PRO A 33 -6.67 -8.20 15.26
CA PRO A 33 -7.28 -8.16 16.60
C PRO A 33 -6.31 -7.80 17.73
N ASP A 34 -5.01 -8.09 17.57
CA ASP A 34 -3.95 -7.75 18.51
C ASP A 34 -3.38 -6.32 18.29
N GLY A 35 -3.92 -5.58 17.31
CA GLY A 35 -3.49 -4.22 16.97
C GLY A 35 -2.30 -4.16 16.02
N THR A 36 -1.63 -5.26 15.72
CA THR A 36 -0.52 -5.30 14.75
C THR A 36 -1.02 -5.10 13.32
N PRO A 37 -0.18 -4.61 12.38
CA PRO A 37 -0.62 -4.35 11.02
C PRO A 37 -0.72 -5.64 10.20
N ALA A 38 -1.75 -5.74 9.38
CA ALA A 38 -1.81 -6.65 8.25
C ALA A 38 -1.85 -5.86 6.94
N VAL A 39 -1.33 -6.46 5.88
CA VAL A 39 -1.31 -5.92 4.51
C VAL A 39 -2.19 -6.80 3.63
N LEU A 40 -3.04 -6.15 2.82
CA LEU A 40 -3.82 -6.88 1.82
C LEU A 40 -2.96 -7.16 0.60
N LEU A 41 -2.80 -8.43 0.28
CA LEU A 41 -2.06 -8.89 -0.89
C LEU A 41 -2.94 -9.69 -1.85
N GLN A 42 -2.63 -9.54 -3.14
CA GLN A 42 -3.19 -10.31 -4.24
C GLN A 42 -2.25 -11.46 -4.60
N HIS A 43 -2.75 -12.69 -4.58
CA HIS A 43 -2.09 -13.81 -5.26
C HIS A 43 -2.48 -13.78 -6.72
N ARG A 44 -1.54 -13.43 -7.58
CA ARG A 44 -1.78 -13.24 -9.02
C ARG A 44 -2.10 -14.57 -9.70
N ALA A 45 -3.14 -14.58 -10.52
CA ALA A 45 -3.50 -15.77 -11.29
C ALA A 45 -2.31 -16.26 -12.14
N VAL A 46 -2.12 -17.56 -12.24
CA VAL A 46 -0.95 -18.18 -12.89
C VAL A 46 -0.78 -17.81 -14.37
N TRP A 47 -1.85 -17.42 -15.04
CA TRP A 47 -1.84 -16.98 -16.44
C TRP A 47 -1.52 -15.49 -16.64
N SER A 48 -1.48 -14.71 -15.55
CA SER A 48 -1.15 -13.28 -15.59
C SER A 48 0.36 -13.06 -15.64
N HIS A 49 0.77 -11.82 -15.97
CA HIS A 49 2.20 -11.45 -15.90
C HIS A 49 2.73 -11.62 -14.49
N GLN A 50 3.84 -12.36 -14.30
CA GLN A 50 4.37 -12.77 -12.99
C GLN A 50 3.34 -13.56 -12.15
N GLY A 51 2.53 -14.40 -12.82
CA GLY A 51 1.52 -15.23 -12.15
C GLY A 51 2.10 -16.17 -11.10
N GLY A 52 1.32 -16.46 -10.06
CA GLY A 52 1.75 -17.26 -8.91
C GLY A 52 2.57 -16.48 -7.88
N THR A 53 2.79 -15.18 -8.07
CA THR A 53 3.43 -14.30 -7.08
C THR A 53 2.42 -13.48 -6.29
N TRP A 54 2.83 -12.96 -5.14
CA TRP A 54 2.05 -12.06 -4.31
C TRP A 54 2.44 -10.61 -4.58
N GLY A 55 1.47 -9.76 -4.79
CA GLY A 55 1.66 -8.33 -5.05
C GLY A 55 0.54 -7.48 -4.48
N LEU A 56 0.58 -6.21 -4.80
CA LEU A 56 -0.49 -5.28 -4.47
C LEU A 56 -1.59 -5.37 -5.53
N PRO A 57 -2.88 -5.21 -5.17
CA PRO A 57 -3.90 -4.94 -6.16
C PRO A 57 -3.55 -3.65 -6.90
N GLY A 58 -3.62 -3.68 -8.23
CA GLY A 58 -3.19 -2.53 -9.04
C GLY A 58 -3.00 -2.87 -10.50
N GLY A 59 -2.92 -1.82 -11.33
CA GLY A 59 -2.84 -1.96 -12.78
C GLY A 59 -2.39 -0.70 -13.50
N ALA A 60 -2.68 -0.66 -14.82
CA ALA A 60 -2.32 0.44 -15.70
C ALA A 60 -3.07 1.72 -15.35
N ARG A 61 -2.37 2.83 -15.38
CA ARG A 61 -2.96 4.15 -15.21
C ARG A 61 -3.50 4.65 -16.54
N ASP A 62 -4.77 5.09 -16.54
CA ASP A 62 -5.35 5.79 -17.67
C ASP A 62 -4.85 7.24 -17.76
N SER A 63 -4.89 7.84 -18.98
CA SER A 63 -4.32 9.17 -19.23
C SER A 63 -4.92 10.27 -18.37
N HIS A 64 -6.17 10.11 -17.95
CA HIS A 64 -6.93 11.08 -17.17
C HIS A 64 -6.87 10.84 -15.65
N GLU A 65 -6.26 9.73 -15.22
CA GLU A 65 -6.20 9.35 -13.81
C GLU A 65 -4.95 9.88 -13.12
N THR A 66 -5.08 10.17 -11.84
CA THR A 66 -3.94 10.24 -10.91
C THR A 66 -3.56 8.82 -10.46
N PRO A 67 -2.34 8.58 -9.95
CA PRO A 67 -1.96 7.29 -9.39
C PRO A 67 -2.90 6.81 -8.26
N GLU A 68 -3.42 7.74 -7.44
CA GLU A 68 -4.37 7.42 -6.39
C GLU A 68 -5.71 6.92 -6.95
N GLN A 69 -6.22 7.59 -8.00
CA GLN A 69 -7.45 7.18 -8.66
C GLN A 69 -7.30 5.80 -9.28
N THR A 70 -6.16 5.53 -9.94
CA THR A 70 -5.86 4.20 -10.49
C THR A 70 -5.83 3.14 -9.39
N ALA A 71 -5.05 3.34 -8.32
CA ALA A 71 -4.91 2.35 -7.26
C ALA A 71 -6.25 2.04 -6.56
N VAL A 72 -7.10 3.04 -6.37
CA VAL A 72 -8.43 2.87 -5.77
C VAL A 72 -9.39 2.16 -6.74
N ARG A 73 -9.37 2.50 -8.03
CA ARG A 73 -10.17 1.82 -9.06
C ARG A 73 -9.80 0.36 -9.17
N GLU A 74 -8.52 0.05 -9.28
CA GLU A 74 -8.01 -1.32 -9.39
C GLU A 74 -8.35 -2.15 -8.14
N ALA A 75 -8.19 -1.56 -6.94
CA ALA A 75 -8.58 -2.23 -5.70
C ALA A 75 -10.08 -2.52 -5.63
N HIS A 76 -10.92 -1.66 -6.24
CA HIS A 76 -12.35 -1.94 -6.38
C HIS A 76 -12.60 -3.06 -7.39
N GLU A 77 -11.97 -3.04 -8.56
CA GLU A 77 -12.17 -4.03 -9.63
C GLU A 77 -11.62 -5.41 -9.26
N GLU A 78 -10.46 -5.47 -8.61
CA GLU A 78 -9.75 -6.71 -8.29
C GLU A 78 -10.15 -7.33 -6.94
N ALA A 79 -10.55 -6.51 -5.96
CA ALA A 79 -10.83 -6.94 -4.59
C ALA A 79 -12.21 -6.54 -4.05
N GLY A 80 -13.02 -5.80 -4.82
CA GLY A 80 -14.35 -5.34 -4.39
C GLY A 80 -14.30 -4.25 -3.31
N LEU A 81 -13.16 -3.59 -3.10
CA LEU A 81 -13.00 -2.58 -2.06
C LEU A 81 -13.71 -1.28 -2.44
N LEU A 82 -14.41 -0.69 -1.47
CA LEU A 82 -15.10 0.58 -1.67
C LEU A 82 -14.18 1.75 -1.26
N ALA A 83 -14.04 2.76 -2.13
CA ALA A 83 -13.18 3.92 -1.91
C ALA A 83 -13.39 4.62 -0.55
N GLN A 84 -14.65 4.73 -0.10
CA GLN A 84 -15.00 5.36 1.19
C GLN A 84 -14.53 4.58 2.43
N ARG A 85 -14.04 3.34 2.26
CA ARG A 85 -13.46 2.53 3.33
C ARG A 85 -11.94 2.67 3.40
N LEU A 86 -11.34 3.40 2.47
CA LEU A 86 -9.90 3.57 2.30
C LEU A 86 -9.49 4.99 2.68
N ALA A 87 -8.50 5.10 3.56
CA ALA A 87 -7.92 6.37 3.94
C ALA A 87 -6.49 6.46 3.37
N VAL A 88 -6.32 7.15 2.25
CA VAL A 88 -5.01 7.37 1.63
C VAL A 88 -4.11 8.16 2.58
N ARG A 89 -2.87 7.73 2.74
CA ARG A 89 -1.85 8.31 3.64
C ARG A 89 -0.68 8.92 2.90
N ALA A 90 -0.23 8.24 1.84
CA ALA A 90 0.90 8.70 1.05
C ALA A 90 0.86 8.11 -0.36
N THR A 91 1.62 8.73 -1.24
CA THR A 91 1.82 8.30 -2.61
C THR A 91 3.32 8.28 -2.90
N VAL A 92 3.87 7.09 -3.19
CA VAL A 92 5.31 6.86 -3.31
C VAL A 92 5.63 6.27 -4.68
N VAL A 93 6.49 6.92 -5.46
CA VAL A 93 7.06 6.31 -6.67
C VAL A 93 8.05 5.22 -6.23
N THR A 94 7.71 3.97 -6.49
CA THR A 94 8.49 2.80 -6.06
C THR A 94 9.31 2.17 -7.17
N ALA A 95 8.99 2.45 -8.42
CA ALA A 95 9.84 2.15 -9.58
C ALA A 95 9.74 3.27 -10.61
N GLU A 96 10.85 3.56 -11.26
CA GLU A 96 10.95 4.58 -12.29
C GLU A 96 11.93 4.11 -13.37
N ILE A 97 11.49 4.11 -14.61
CA ILE A 97 12.24 3.54 -15.73
C ILE A 97 12.26 4.55 -16.86
N ALA A 98 13.46 4.84 -17.38
CA ALA A 98 13.62 5.53 -18.65
C ALA A 98 13.29 4.57 -19.79
N GLY A 99 12.39 4.97 -20.65
CA GLY A 99 12.01 4.19 -21.84
C GLY A 99 12.75 4.65 -23.10
N ILE A 100 12.71 3.83 -24.15
CA ILE A 100 13.27 4.17 -25.47
C ILE A 100 12.60 5.46 -26.00
N ALA A 101 13.39 6.31 -26.67
CA ALA A 101 12.96 7.58 -27.24
C ALA A 101 12.41 8.62 -26.23
N GLY A 102 12.88 8.56 -24.97
CA GLY A 102 12.48 9.49 -23.93
C GLY A 102 11.13 9.16 -23.27
N THR A 103 10.58 7.99 -23.54
CA THR A 103 9.39 7.50 -22.82
C THR A 103 9.76 7.22 -21.37
N HIS A 104 8.94 7.73 -20.44
CA HIS A 104 9.11 7.54 -19.02
C HIS A 104 7.99 6.64 -18.49
N TRP A 105 8.34 5.64 -17.71
CA TRP A 105 7.38 4.78 -17.01
C TRP A 105 7.65 4.77 -15.51
N SER A 106 6.60 4.82 -14.71
CA SER A 106 6.72 4.71 -13.26
C SER A 106 5.65 3.80 -12.69
N TYR A 107 6.00 3.13 -11.59
CA TYR A 107 5.04 2.48 -10.71
C TYR A 107 4.92 3.26 -9.42
N THR A 108 3.69 3.61 -9.08
CA THR A 108 3.37 4.37 -7.87
C THR A 108 2.63 3.49 -6.88
N THR A 109 3.16 3.36 -5.68
CA THR A 109 2.47 2.70 -4.56
C THR A 109 1.69 3.74 -3.77
N VAL A 110 0.38 3.55 -3.68
CA VAL A 110 -0.53 4.36 -2.86
C VAL A 110 -0.70 3.64 -1.53
N VAL A 111 -0.21 4.28 -0.47
CA VAL A 111 -0.31 3.76 0.90
C VAL A 111 -1.62 4.21 1.50
N ALA A 112 -2.40 3.29 2.02
CA ALA A 112 -3.70 3.57 2.62
C ALA A 112 -3.97 2.70 3.86
N ASP A 113 -4.87 3.17 4.72
CA ASP A 113 -5.39 2.43 5.86
C ASP A 113 -6.86 2.06 5.65
N ALA A 114 -7.25 0.91 6.20
CA ALA A 114 -8.63 0.58 6.55
C ALA A 114 -8.77 0.47 8.07
N GLY A 115 -9.97 0.74 8.59
CA GLY A 115 -10.25 0.64 10.03
C GLY A 115 -10.30 -0.78 10.56
N GLU A 116 -10.45 -1.77 9.67
CA GLU A 116 -10.57 -3.20 9.94
C GLU A 116 -10.13 -4.02 8.74
N LEU A 117 -9.94 -5.34 8.93
CA LEU A 117 -9.71 -6.29 7.85
C LEU A 117 -10.97 -6.38 6.98
N LEU A 118 -10.98 -5.68 5.84
CA LEU A 118 -12.14 -5.63 4.97
C LEU A 118 -12.33 -6.97 4.27
N HIS A 119 -13.62 -7.37 4.10
CA HIS A 119 -13.97 -8.49 3.24
C HIS A 119 -13.61 -8.15 1.79
N THR A 120 -13.00 -9.11 1.08
CA THR A 120 -12.60 -8.95 -0.32
C THR A 120 -13.32 -9.97 -1.21
N VAL A 121 -13.57 -9.55 -2.44
CA VAL A 121 -14.15 -10.40 -3.49
C VAL A 121 -13.19 -10.39 -4.67
N PRO A 122 -12.28 -11.40 -4.76
CA PRO A 122 -11.30 -11.45 -5.84
C PRO A 122 -12.00 -11.61 -7.20
N ASN A 123 -11.47 -10.91 -8.20
CA ASN A 123 -11.87 -11.12 -9.59
C ASN A 123 -11.06 -12.28 -10.20
N ARG A 124 -11.27 -12.53 -11.52
CA ARG A 124 -10.58 -13.63 -12.22
C ARG A 124 -9.05 -13.45 -12.37
N GLU A 125 -8.53 -12.25 -12.18
CA GLU A 125 -7.09 -11.94 -12.25
C GLU A 125 -6.36 -12.29 -10.95
N SER A 126 -7.13 -12.51 -9.89
CA SER A 126 -6.66 -12.89 -8.56
C SER A 126 -7.01 -14.34 -8.29
N ALA A 127 -6.01 -15.17 -7.99
CA ALA A 127 -6.27 -16.52 -7.47
C ALA A 127 -6.78 -16.43 -6.02
N GLU A 128 -6.30 -15.42 -5.27
CA GLU A 128 -6.67 -15.18 -3.88
C GLU A 128 -6.41 -13.71 -3.52
N MET A 129 -7.20 -13.16 -2.60
CA MET A 129 -6.90 -11.96 -1.84
C MET A 129 -6.74 -12.33 -0.37
N ARG A 130 -5.64 -11.91 0.26
CA ARG A 130 -5.36 -12.30 1.65
C ARG A 130 -4.76 -11.16 2.45
N TRP A 131 -5.26 -11.01 3.66
CA TRP A 131 -4.61 -10.21 4.69
C TRP A 131 -3.45 -11.00 5.28
N VAL A 132 -2.25 -10.47 5.17
CA VAL A 132 -1.00 -11.08 5.63
C VAL A 132 -0.43 -10.21 6.73
N ALA A 133 0.00 -10.80 7.84
CA ALA A 133 0.73 -10.06 8.87
C ALA A 133 1.94 -9.37 8.25
N GLU A 134 2.18 -8.11 8.59
CA GLU A 134 3.21 -7.31 7.90
C GLU A 134 4.61 -7.91 8.03
N ASP A 135 4.91 -8.55 9.13
CA ASP A 135 6.17 -9.27 9.39
C ASP A 135 6.32 -10.58 8.59
N GLU A 136 5.21 -11.15 8.10
CA GLU A 136 5.20 -12.37 7.28
C GLU A 136 5.23 -12.08 5.77
N VAL A 137 5.10 -10.83 5.35
CA VAL A 137 5.02 -10.47 3.91
C VAL A 137 6.28 -10.90 3.16
N ALA A 138 7.46 -10.73 3.75
CA ALA A 138 8.73 -11.08 3.11
C ALA A 138 8.93 -12.60 2.93
N ASP A 139 8.16 -13.44 3.62
CA ASP A 139 8.25 -14.91 3.51
C ASP A 139 7.48 -15.44 2.29
N LEU A 140 6.68 -14.59 1.62
CA LEU A 140 5.91 -14.98 0.46
C LEU A 140 6.73 -14.83 -0.83
N PRO A 141 6.41 -15.60 -1.89
CA PRO A 141 6.97 -15.39 -3.22
C PRO A 141 6.41 -14.09 -3.82
N LEU A 142 7.02 -12.97 -3.47
CA LEU A 142 6.56 -11.64 -3.87
C LEU A 142 6.80 -11.40 -5.37
N HIS A 143 5.92 -10.60 -5.98
CA HIS A 143 6.17 -10.00 -7.29
C HIS A 143 7.49 -9.23 -7.25
N PRO A 144 8.42 -9.39 -8.23
CA PRO A 144 9.76 -8.80 -8.17
C PRO A 144 9.77 -7.29 -7.90
N GLY A 145 8.87 -6.53 -8.55
CA GLY A 145 8.76 -5.08 -8.33
C GLY A 145 8.29 -4.72 -6.92
N PHE A 146 7.41 -5.54 -6.33
CA PHE A 146 6.97 -5.33 -4.95
C PHE A 146 8.07 -5.74 -3.97
N ALA A 147 8.74 -6.87 -4.16
CA ALA A 147 9.87 -7.29 -3.34
C ALA A 147 10.97 -6.23 -3.27
N ALA A 148 11.30 -5.60 -4.41
CA ALA A 148 12.32 -4.55 -4.49
C ALA A 148 11.97 -3.29 -3.69
N SER A 149 10.68 -3.03 -3.44
CA SER A 149 10.21 -1.84 -2.71
C SER A 149 9.77 -2.13 -1.27
N TRP A 150 9.60 -3.41 -0.90
CA TRP A 150 8.98 -3.79 0.37
C TRP A 150 9.72 -3.25 1.59
N GLU A 151 11.05 -3.36 1.64
CA GLU A 151 11.86 -2.86 2.76
C GLU A 151 11.68 -1.35 3.01
N ARG A 152 11.41 -0.59 1.96
CA ARG A 152 11.12 0.85 2.07
C ARG A 152 9.69 1.14 2.49
N LEU A 153 8.76 0.26 2.12
CA LEU A 153 7.32 0.46 2.33
C LEU A 153 6.82 -0.08 3.68
N ARG A 154 7.51 -1.09 4.24
CA ARG A 154 7.09 -1.68 5.53
C ARG A 154 7.19 -0.67 6.66
N THR A 155 6.38 -0.87 7.71
CA THR A 155 6.37 0.01 8.87
C THR A 155 7.24 -0.51 10.02
N ALA A 156 7.74 0.42 10.83
CA ALA A 156 8.11 0.13 12.22
C ALA A 156 6.91 0.42 13.12
N THR A 157 6.67 -0.42 14.12
CA THR A 157 5.57 -0.20 15.07
C THR A 157 5.94 0.87 16.10
N ALA A 158 5.07 1.86 16.26
CA ALA A 158 5.14 2.85 17.34
C ALA A 158 3.98 2.63 18.32
N LEU A 159 4.29 2.35 19.59
CA LEU A 159 3.30 2.19 20.64
C LEU A 159 2.88 3.58 21.15
N ILE A 160 1.61 3.92 20.96
CA ILE A 160 1.06 5.24 21.29
C ILE A 160 0.27 5.16 22.58
N PRO A 161 0.72 5.81 23.68
CA PRO A 161 0.00 5.77 24.95
C PRO A 161 -1.37 6.45 24.83
N LEU A 162 -2.42 5.75 25.26
CA LEU A 162 -3.75 6.32 25.44
C LEU A 162 -3.90 6.80 26.88
N GLY A 163 -4.03 8.12 27.06
CA GLY A 163 -4.43 8.70 28.35
C GLY A 163 -5.92 8.43 28.65
N HIS A 164 -6.29 8.50 29.93
CA HIS A 164 -7.69 8.44 30.34
C HIS A 164 -8.47 9.59 29.69
N GLY A 165 -9.48 9.25 28.86
CA GLY A 165 -10.33 10.24 28.17
C GLY A 165 -9.78 10.74 26.82
N ASP A 166 -8.69 10.19 26.33
CA ASP A 166 -8.07 10.61 25.05
C ASP A 166 -8.74 9.92 23.84
N GLU A 167 -10.04 10.21 23.66
CA GLU A 167 -10.79 9.68 22.51
C GLU A 167 -10.21 10.13 21.16
N ARG A 168 -9.56 11.32 21.11
CA ARG A 168 -8.95 11.84 19.88
C ARG A 168 -7.87 10.92 19.36
N ARG A 169 -7.01 10.38 20.23
CA ARG A 169 -5.93 9.46 19.82
C ARG A 169 -6.42 8.10 19.33
N ARG A 170 -7.65 7.71 19.65
CA ARG A 170 -8.27 6.48 19.10
C ARG A 170 -8.58 6.60 17.60
N HIS A 171 -8.73 7.83 17.10
CA HIS A 171 -9.04 8.12 15.70
C HIS A 171 -7.83 8.56 14.87
N LEU A 172 -6.63 8.54 15.45
CA LEU A 172 -5.40 8.85 14.71
C LEU A 172 -5.20 7.89 13.52
N PRO A 173 -4.56 8.38 12.44
CA PRO A 173 -4.12 7.50 11.36
C PRO A 173 -3.27 6.37 11.92
N ARG A 174 -3.48 5.16 11.43
CA ARG A 174 -2.66 4.01 11.81
C ARG A 174 -1.29 4.06 11.14
N THR A 175 -1.24 4.44 9.86
CA THR A 175 0.03 4.64 9.13
C THR A 175 0.38 6.12 9.12
N LEU A 176 1.56 6.46 9.60
CA LEU A 176 2.14 7.80 9.50
C LEU A 176 3.41 7.75 8.66
N GLU A 177 3.54 8.68 7.71
CA GLU A 177 4.79 8.97 7.04
C GLU A 177 5.60 9.92 7.91
N ILE A 178 6.74 9.44 8.45
CA ILE A 178 7.60 10.23 9.33
C ILE A 178 8.74 10.92 8.60
N ASP A 179 9.06 10.43 7.41
CA ASP A 179 9.99 11.03 6.44
C ASP A 179 9.61 10.55 5.04
N ALA A 180 10.15 11.16 4.00
CA ALA A 180 9.85 10.78 2.63
C ALA A 180 10.03 9.27 2.39
N GLY A 181 8.93 8.55 2.28
CA GLY A 181 8.87 7.09 2.10
C GLY A 181 9.26 6.26 3.34
N VAL A 182 9.30 6.86 4.54
CA VAL A 182 9.52 6.14 5.81
C VAL A 182 8.23 6.14 6.62
N PHE A 183 7.73 4.95 6.92
CA PHE A 183 6.43 4.77 7.55
C PHE A 183 6.52 4.15 8.93
N VAL A 184 5.61 4.55 9.82
CA VAL A 184 5.37 3.89 11.10
C VAL A 184 3.92 3.49 11.23
N TRP A 185 3.68 2.36 11.88
CA TRP A 185 2.36 1.91 12.30
C TRP A 185 2.09 2.36 13.73
N CYS A 186 1.11 3.21 13.92
CA CYS A 186 0.69 3.70 15.23
C CYS A 186 -0.24 2.70 15.90
N MET A 187 0.24 2.03 16.94
CA MET A 187 -0.53 1.09 17.72
C MET A 187 -0.91 1.72 19.07
N PRO A 188 -2.19 2.07 19.30
CA PRO A 188 -2.64 2.55 20.58
C PRO A 188 -2.50 1.45 21.63
N VAL A 189 -1.93 1.81 22.79
CA VAL A 189 -1.76 0.90 23.93
C VAL A 189 -2.12 1.63 25.23
N ASP A 190 -2.42 0.89 26.28
CA ASP A 190 -2.61 1.49 27.59
C ASP A 190 -1.30 2.15 28.08
N ALA A 191 -1.42 3.20 28.89
CA ALA A 191 -0.29 4.04 29.26
C ALA A 191 0.85 3.27 29.97
N ASP A 192 0.54 2.18 30.67
CA ASP A 192 1.49 1.29 31.32
C ASP A 192 2.24 0.37 30.36
N GLN A 193 1.73 0.17 29.16
CA GLN A 193 2.34 -0.64 28.09
C GLN A 193 3.18 0.20 27.12
N ALA A 194 3.08 1.52 27.21
CA ALA A 194 3.79 2.41 26.31
C ALA A 194 5.25 2.62 26.76
N PRO A 195 6.17 2.88 25.81
CA PRO A 195 7.52 3.31 26.16
C PRO A 195 7.47 4.64 26.91
N SER A 196 8.42 4.89 27.81
CA SER A 196 8.51 6.11 28.61
C SER A 196 8.60 7.39 27.77
N GLN A 197 9.06 7.29 26.52
CA GLN A 197 9.10 8.42 25.57
C GLN A 197 8.91 7.93 24.14
N LEU A 198 8.03 8.61 23.40
CA LEU A 198 7.97 8.51 21.93
C LEU A 198 9.16 9.29 21.33
N SER A 199 9.57 8.91 20.12
CA SER A 199 10.54 9.74 19.41
C SER A 199 9.99 11.15 19.21
N PRO A 200 10.83 12.21 19.33
CA PRO A 200 10.37 13.60 19.21
C PRO A 200 9.60 13.86 17.91
N ARG A 201 10.00 13.19 16.83
CA ARG A 201 9.35 13.33 15.51
C ARG A 201 7.95 12.76 15.47
N ILE A 202 7.74 11.57 16.05
CA ILE A 202 6.41 10.96 16.17
C ILE A 202 5.53 11.84 17.06
N SER A 203 6.04 12.32 18.19
CA SER A 203 5.30 13.21 19.08
C SER A 203 4.82 14.48 18.38
N SER A 204 5.70 15.18 17.64
CA SER A 204 5.33 16.38 16.88
C SER A 204 4.28 16.11 15.80
N LEU A 205 4.37 14.99 15.08
CA LEU A 205 3.37 14.62 14.08
C LEU A 205 2.02 14.33 14.71
N LEU A 206 2.00 13.60 15.83
CA LEU A 206 0.77 13.29 16.55
C LEU A 206 0.10 14.55 17.10
N GLU A 207 0.87 15.51 17.63
CA GLU A 207 0.37 16.80 18.10
C GLU A 207 -0.25 17.64 16.96
N ALA A 208 0.31 17.56 15.75
CA ALA A 208 -0.23 18.27 14.60
C ALA A 208 -1.54 17.67 14.05
N LEU A 209 -1.85 16.42 14.41
CA LEU A 209 -3.07 15.69 13.99
C LEU A 209 -4.19 15.72 15.03
N THR A 210 -3.93 16.21 16.24
CA THR A 210 -4.89 16.35 17.34
C THR A 210 -5.41 17.77 17.48
#